data_503cd687fa595bfc081ba3c3a8fbc7fa
#
_entry.id   503cd687fa595bfc081ba3c3a8fbc7fa
#
_cell.length_a   1.000
_cell.length_b   1.000
_cell.length_c   1.000
_cell.angle_alpha   90.00
_cell.angle_beta   90.00
_cell.angle_gamma   90.00
#
_symmetry.space_group_name_H-M   'P 1'
#
loop_
_entity.id
_entity.type
_entity.pdbx_description
1 polymer ?
#
loop_
_entity_poly.entity_id
_entity_poly.type
_entity_poly.pdbx_seq_one_letter_code
_entity_poly.pdbx_strand_id
1 'polypeptide(L)'
;AAEPVTLVEDGVLRAFLMSRSPIEGFEGSNGHGRRQPRHSPVARQGNLMVKAAQGLSTDRLRARLLEEVEAQGLEFGLWVESIQGGFTLTGREAPNSFQVTPDYAWKVYLDGRPDELVRGVDLIGTPLVTFERILAAGEEVQVFNGRCGAESGWVPVSASSPAILLGEAELQKKS
;
A
#
# COMPACT_ATOMS: atom_id res chain seq x y z
N ALA A 1 3.85 25.19 -8.46
CA ALA A 1 4.32 23.81 -8.74
C ALA A 1 4.09 22.95 -7.51
N ALA A 2 4.01 21.63 -7.67
CA ALA A 2 3.96 20.74 -6.53
C ALA A 2 5.36 20.67 -5.89
N GLU A 3 5.40 20.70 -4.57
CA GLU A 3 6.62 20.58 -3.77
C GLU A 3 6.73 19.18 -3.20
N PRO A 4 7.93 18.60 -3.02
CA PRO A 4 8.09 17.37 -2.29
C PRO A 4 7.57 17.51 -0.86
N VAL A 5 6.79 16.52 -0.39
CA VAL A 5 6.21 16.52 0.96
C VAL A 5 6.51 15.19 1.62
N THR A 6 7.15 15.22 2.77
CA THR A 6 7.29 14.06 3.65
C THR A 6 6.00 13.90 4.45
N LEU A 7 5.20 12.91 4.09
CA LEU A 7 3.92 12.64 4.76
C LEU A 7 4.13 11.92 6.09
N VAL A 8 4.95 10.88 6.07
CA VAL A 8 5.28 10.05 7.25
C VAL A 8 6.79 9.85 7.29
N GLU A 9 7.39 10.01 8.46
CA GLU A 9 8.78 9.75 8.73
C GLU A 9 8.89 8.97 10.04
N ASP A 10 9.56 7.82 9.97
CA ASP A 10 9.74 6.91 11.10
C ASP A 10 8.41 6.56 11.82
N GLY A 11 7.36 6.30 11.03
CA GLY A 11 6.01 5.99 11.53
C GLY A 11 5.21 7.21 12.04
N VAL A 12 5.77 8.40 12.01
CA VAL A 12 5.12 9.62 12.50
C VAL A 12 4.57 10.44 11.33
N LEU A 13 3.29 10.78 11.37
CA LEU A 13 2.67 11.71 10.41
C LEU A 13 3.27 13.11 10.58
N ARG A 14 3.87 13.66 9.52
CA ARG A 14 4.55 14.95 9.49
C ARG A 14 3.77 16.03 8.79
N ALA A 15 3.12 15.70 7.68
CA ALA A 15 2.44 16.68 6.85
C ALA A 15 1.30 16.05 6.06
N PHE A 16 0.55 16.90 5.36
CA PHE A 16 -0.50 16.51 4.44
C PHE A 16 -0.22 17.02 3.02
N LEU A 17 -0.78 16.36 2.04
CA LEU A 17 -0.90 16.91 0.70
C LEU A 17 -1.96 18.02 0.73
N MET A 18 -1.57 19.23 0.31
CA MET A 18 -2.43 20.40 0.40
C MET A 18 -2.76 20.96 -1.01
N SER A 19 -4.05 21.21 -1.20
CA SER A 19 -4.55 22.04 -2.31
C SER A 19 -4.73 23.49 -1.83
N ARG A 20 -5.42 24.31 -2.60
CA ARG A 20 -5.81 25.66 -2.17
C ARG A 20 -7.01 25.68 -1.23
N SER A 21 -7.64 24.52 -0.97
CA SER A 21 -8.68 24.41 0.05
C SER A 21 -8.01 24.36 1.42
N PRO A 22 -8.25 25.32 2.32
CA PRO A 22 -7.60 25.36 3.62
C PRO A 22 -8.07 24.22 4.50
N ILE A 23 -7.17 23.76 5.38
CA ILE A 23 -7.48 22.84 6.47
C ILE A 23 -7.03 23.54 7.76
N GLU A 24 -7.83 23.46 8.81
CA GLU A 24 -7.49 24.07 10.11
C GLU A 24 -6.11 23.60 10.60
N GLY A 25 -5.26 24.54 11.00
CA GLY A 25 -3.90 24.28 11.43
C GLY A 25 -2.86 24.11 10.30
N PHE A 26 -3.30 24.14 9.03
CA PHE A 26 -2.42 24.03 7.85
C PHE A 26 -2.74 25.14 6.87
N GLU A 27 -1.95 26.20 6.91
CA GLU A 27 -2.12 27.35 6.02
C GLU A 27 -1.29 27.17 4.75
N GLY A 28 -1.95 27.30 3.62
CA GLY A 28 -1.30 27.30 2.31
C GLY A 28 -1.36 25.99 1.55
N SER A 29 -1.02 26.08 0.30
CA SER A 29 -0.99 24.97 -0.64
C SER A 29 0.46 24.55 -0.92
N ASN A 30 0.74 23.25 -0.89
CA ASN A 30 2.01 22.69 -1.36
C ASN A 30 1.91 22.12 -2.78
N GLY A 31 0.91 22.58 -3.52
CA GLY A 31 0.78 22.32 -4.96
C GLY A 31 0.17 20.97 -5.33
N HIS A 32 -0.49 20.26 -4.41
CA HIS A 32 -1.04 18.94 -4.65
C HIS A 32 -2.52 18.90 -5.07
N GLY A 33 -3.11 20.04 -5.41
CA GLY A 33 -4.44 20.07 -6.02
C GLY A 33 -4.44 19.42 -7.41
N ARG A 34 -5.30 18.43 -7.60
CA ARG A 34 -5.45 17.68 -8.87
C ARG A 34 -6.93 17.52 -9.20
N ARG A 35 -7.23 17.51 -10.49
CA ARG A 35 -8.60 17.28 -10.98
C ARG A 35 -8.61 16.74 -12.41
N GLN A 36 -9.66 16.03 -12.73
CA GLN A 36 -10.10 15.80 -14.10
C GLN A 36 -10.79 17.09 -14.62
N PRO A 37 -10.76 17.39 -15.91
CA PRO A 37 -11.53 18.50 -16.48
C PRO A 37 -12.99 18.50 -16.01
N ARG A 38 -13.51 19.67 -15.68
CA ARG A 38 -14.89 19.91 -15.17
C ARG A 38 -15.16 19.46 -13.72
N HIS A 39 -14.16 19.02 -12.97
CA HIS A 39 -14.28 18.76 -11.54
C HIS A 39 -13.59 19.85 -10.71
N SER A 40 -13.98 20.02 -9.47
CA SER A 40 -13.27 20.86 -8.50
C SER A 40 -11.98 20.16 -8.05
N PRO A 41 -10.85 20.90 -7.91
CA PRO A 41 -9.60 20.32 -7.46
C PRO A 41 -9.64 19.99 -5.96
N VAL A 42 -9.10 18.82 -5.61
CA VAL A 42 -8.83 18.44 -4.21
C VAL A 42 -7.38 17.99 -4.07
N ALA A 43 -6.89 17.89 -2.85
CA ALA A 43 -5.55 17.39 -2.58
C ALA A 43 -5.44 15.91 -2.96
N ARG A 44 -4.51 15.59 -3.85
CA ARG A 44 -4.30 14.25 -4.39
C ARG A 44 -2.81 13.93 -4.48
N GLN A 45 -2.46 12.68 -4.28
CA GLN A 45 -1.13 12.20 -4.63
C GLN A 45 -0.87 12.31 -6.15
N GLY A 46 0.39 12.50 -6.50
CA GLY A 46 0.89 12.36 -7.86
C GLY A 46 1.87 11.19 -7.92
N ASN A 47 3.07 11.42 -7.40
CA ASN A 47 4.09 10.40 -7.26
C ASN A 47 4.28 10.10 -5.76
N LEU A 48 3.84 8.94 -5.32
CA LEU A 48 4.04 8.48 -3.95
C LEU A 48 5.32 7.63 -3.90
N MET A 49 6.19 7.93 -2.94
CA MET A 49 7.42 7.16 -2.73
C MET A 49 7.44 6.62 -1.30
N VAL A 50 7.52 5.30 -1.18
CA VAL A 50 7.76 4.60 0.09
C VAL A 50 9.23 4.20 0.12
N LYS A 51 9.91 4.53 1.22
CA LYS A 51 11.32 4.19 1.44
C LYS A 51 11.45 3.41 2.73
N ALA A 52 12.25 2.36 2.72
CA ALA A 52 12.68 1.66 3.92
C ALA A 52 14.07 2.16 4.34
N ALA A 53 14.27 2.36 5.63
CA ALA A 53 15.59 2.71 6.17
C ALA A 53 16.60 1.56 6.00
N GLN A 54 16.10 0.33 6.08
CA GLN A 54 16.84 -0.91 5.83
C GLN A 54 15.98 -1.84 5.00
N GLY A 55 16.51 -2.33 3.88
CA GLY A 55 15.88 -3.31 3.01
C GLY A 55 16.55 -4.67 3.12
N LEU A 56 15.78 -5.73 2.95
CA LEU A 56 16.25 -7.10 2.85
C LEU A 56 16.28 -7.51 1.38
N SER A 57 17.25 -8.33 0.99
CA SER A 57 17.18 -9.00 -0.33
C SER A 57 15.93 -9.87 -0.41
N THR A 58 15.47 -10.15 -1.62
CA THR A 58 14.27 -10.97 -1.88
C THR A 58 14.36 -12.33 -1.16
N ASP A 59 15.52 -12.98 -1.20
CA ASP A 59 15.73 -14.27 -0.52
C ASP A 59 15.62 -14.13 1.01
N ARG A 60 16.15 -13.07 1.57
CA ARG A 60 16.09 -12.79 3.01
C ARG A 60 14.66 -12.43 3.44
N LEU A 61 13.94 -11.68 2.61
CA LEU A 61 12.53 -11.35 2.87
C LEU A 61 11.67 -12.62 2.86
N ARG A 62 11.93 -13.53 1.92
CA ARG A 62 11.26 -14.83 1.85
C ARG A 62 11.60 -15.71 3.05
N ALA A 63 12.86 -15.77 3.46
CA ALA A 63 13.27 -16.49 4.68
C ALA A 63 12.56 -15.92 5.92
N ARG A 64 12.47 -14.60 6.03
CA ARG A 64 11.77 -13.92 7.13
C ARG A 64 10.27 -14.22 7.15
N LEU A 65 9.64 -14.35 5.96
CA LEU A 65 8.24 -14.81 5.87
C LEU A 65 8.08 -16.21 6.46
N LEU A 66 8.98 -17.15 6.13
CA LEU A 66 8.92 -18.51 6.66
C LEU A 66 9.18 -18.58 8.18
N GLU A 67 10.10 -17.78 8.70
CA GLU A 67 10.30 -17.63 10.14
C GLU A 67 9.02 -17.18 10.86
N GLU A 68 8.28 -16.23 10.24
CA GLU A 68 7.02 -15.74 10.80
C GLU A 68 5.91 -16.81 10.73
N VAL A 69 5.85 -17.57 9.64
CA VAL A 69 4.93 -18.70 9.47
C VAL A 69 5.16 -19.76 10.56
N GLU A 70 6.42 -20.10 10.83
CA GLU A 70 6.80 -21.04 11.89
C GLU A 70 6.44 -20.51 13.27
N ALA A 71 6.78 -19.25 13.56
CA ALA A 71 6.50 -18.61 14.84
C ALA A 71 5.00 -18.56 15.17
N GLN A 72 4.15 -18.41 14.14
CA GLN A 72 2.69 -18.42 14.29
C GLN A 72 2.07 -19.81 14.22
N GLY A 73 2.85 -20.86 13.97
CA GLY A 73 2.34 -22.24 13.82
C GLY A 73 1.44 -22.43 12.60
N LEU A 74 1.66 -21.66 11.55
CA LEU A 74 0.90 -21.74 10.30
C LEU A 74 1.53 -22.75 9.34
N GLU A 75 0.72 -23.28 8.42
CA GLU A 75 1.18 -24.22 7.40
C GLU A 75 1.93 -23.51 6.25
N PHE A 76 1.52 -22.31 5.92
CA PHE A 76 2.08 -21.54 4.80
C PHE A 76 2.01 -20.03 5.04
N GLY A 77 2.87 -19.27 4.35
CA GLY A 77 2.78 -17.85 4.17
C GLY A 77 2.29 -17.50 2.76
N LEU A 78 1.87 -16.26 2.56
CA LEU A 78 1.50 -15.75 1.24
C LEU A 78 2.58 -14.85 0.67
N TRP A 79 2.98 -15.16 -0.56
CA TRP A 79 3.89 -14.34 -1.36
C TRP A 79 3.10 -13.73 -2.53
N VAL A 80 2.98 -12.41 -2.55
CA VAL A 80 2.27 -11.66 -3.61
C VAL A 80 3.31 -11.02 -4.53
N GLU A 81 3.29 -11.37 -5.81
CA GLU A 81 4.26 -10.86 -6.78
C GLU A 81 3.82 -9.57 -7.45
N SER A 82 2.53 -9.45 -7.76
CA SER A 82 1.98 -8.27 -8.41
C SER A 82 0.52 -8.05 -8.04
N ILE A 83 0.07 -6.84 -8.28
CA ILE A 83 -1.31 -6.42 -8.02
C ILE A 83 -1.92 -5.77 -9.26
N GLN A 84 -3.17 -6.12 -9.58
CA GLN A 84 -3.94 -5.46 -10.64
C GLN A 84 -4.34 -4.04 -10.26
N GLY A 85 -4.68 -3.85 -9.00
CA GLY A 85 -5.18 -2.61 -8.48
C GLY A 85 -5.97 -2.82 -7.20
N GLY A 86 -6.76 -1.84 -6.85
CA GLY A 86 -7.57 -1.88 -5.65
C GLY A 86 -8.27 -0.56 -5.42
N PHE A 87 -8.91 -0.45 -4.28
CA PHE A 87 -9.52 0.80 -3.85
C PHE A 87 -9.38 0.98 -2.33
N THR A 88 -9.50 2.22 -1.91
CA THR A 88 -9.52 2.60 -0.51
C THR A 88 -10.79 3.43 -0.23
N LEU A 89 -11.55 3.02 0.76
CA LEU A 89 -12.67 3.81 1.29
C LEU A 89 -12.12 4.72 2.40
N THR A 90 -12.25 6.03 2.20
CA THR A 90 -11.75 7.05 3.13
C THR A 90 -12.84 8.03 3.57
N GLY A 91 -14.12 7.67 3.35
CA GLY A 91 -15.26 8.48 3.74
C GLY A 91 -15.42 8.58 5.26
N ARG A 92 -16.05 9.66 5.74
CA ARG A 92 -16.32 9.86 7.18
C ARG A 92 -17.48 9.02 7.70
N GLU A 93 -18.30 8.46 6.81
CA GLU A 93 -19.53 7.73 7.15
C GLU A 93 -19.31 6.22 7.36
N ALA A 94 -18.12 5.72 7.04
CA ALA A 94 -17.75 4.31 7.22
C ALA A 94 -16.29 4.19 7.69
N PRO A 95 -15.93 3.08 8.36
CA PRO A 95 -14.53 2.81 8.70
C PRO A 95 -13.65 2.80 7.46
N ASN A 96 -12.46 3.36 7.56
CA ASN A 96 -11.48 3.32 6.48
C ASN A 96 -11.09 1.87 6.20
N SER A 97 -11.17 1.47 4.95
CA SER A 97 -10.82 0.12 4.50
C SER A 97 -10.15 0.16 3.13
N PHE A 98 -9.44 -0.89 2.81
CA PHE A 98 -8.90 -1.10 1.48
C PHE A 98 -9.20 -2.52 0.99
N GLN A 99 -9.19 -2.67 -0.32
CA GLN A 99 -9.18 -3.94 -1.02
C GLN A 99 -8.13 -3.88 -2.11
N VAL A 100 -7.27 -4.88 -2.18
CA VAL A 100 -6.25 -5.05 -3.22
C VAL A 100 -6.42 -6.40 -3.86
N THR A 101 -6.43 -6.41 -5.19
CA THR A 101 -6.54 -7.61 -6.01
C THR A 101 -5.16 -8.03 -6.48
N PRO A 102 -4.59 -9.15 -5.97
CA PRO A 102 -3.38 -9.74 -6.52
C PRO A 102 -3.57 -10.28 -7.95
N ASP A 103 -2.54 -10.15 -8.80
CA ASP A 103 -2.43 -10.91 -10.04
C ASP A 103 -1.96 -12.33 -9.77
N TYR A 104 -0.86 -12.42 -9.01
CA TYR A 104 -0.24 -13.68 -8.61
C TYR A 104 0.02 -13.65 -7.11
N ALA A 105 -0.50 -14.66 -6.43
CA ALA A 105 -0.23 -14.94 -5.04
C ALA A 105 0.11 -16.42 -4.88
N TRP A 106 1.11 -16.73 -4.07
CA TRP A 106 1.61 -18.06 -3.87
C TRP A 106 1.55 -18.44 -2.39
N LYS A 107 1.13 -19.66 -2.08
CA LYS A 107 1.40 -20.25 -0.78
C LYS A 107 2.84 -20.74 -0.77
N VAL A 108 3.59 -20.30 0.22
CA VAL A 108 4.98 -20.67 0.48
C VAL A 108 5.01 -21.51 1.73
N TYR A 109 5.57 -22.73 1.64
CA TYR A 109 5.49 -23.73 2.68
C TYR A 109 6.81 -23.90 3.43
N LEU A 110 6.72 -24.24 4.75
CA LEU A 110 7.88 -24.51 5.60
C LEU A 110 8.63 -25.79 5.24
N ASP A 111 7.92 -26.81 4.77
CA ASP A 111 8.48 -28.14 4.47
C ASP A 111 9.25 -28.22 3.15
N GLY A 112 9.38 -27.10 2.44
CA GLY A 112 10.14 -27.00 1.19
C GLY A 112 9.46 -27.60 -0.02
N ARG A 113 8.17 -28.01 0.07
CA ARG A 113 7.40 -28.38 -1.12
C ARG A 113 7.24 -27.21 -2.06
N PRO A 114 6.94 -27.43 -3.35
CA PRO A 114 6.76 -26.37 -4.33
C PRO A 114 5.67 -25.39 -3.92
N ASP A 115 5.86 -24.11 -4.23
CA ASP A 115 4.86 -23.07 -4.03
C ASP A 115 3.59 -23.39 -4.83
N GLU A 116 2.44 -23.07 -4.23
CA GLU A 116 1.11 -23.28 -4.83
C GLU A 116 0.48 -21.95 -5.23
N LEU A 117 0.12 -21.80 -6.51
CA LEU A 117 -0.57 -20.61 -7.00
C LEU A 117 -1.99 -20.51 -6.43
N VAL A 118 -2.27 -19.39 -5.78
CA VAL A 118 -3.60 -19.04 -5.26
C VAL A 118 -4.31 -18.11 -6.23
N ARG A 119 -5.59 -18.38 -6.48
CA ARG A 119 -6.44 -17.55 -7.34
C ARG A 119 -7.74 -17.18 -6.63
N GLY A 120 -8.32 -16.05 -7.05
CA GLY A 120 -9.64 -15.63 -6.58
C GLY A 120 -9.64 -15.18 -5.12
N VAL A 121 -8.57 -14.52 -4.68
CA VAL A 121 -8.47 -13.89 -3.37
C VAL A 121 -8.18 -12.41 -3.51
N ASP A 122 -8.75 -11.61 -2.63
CA ASP A 122 -8.39 -10.21 -2.43
C ASP A 122 -7.79 -10.03 -1.04
N LEU A 123 -6.83 -9.12 -0.94
CA LEU A 123 -6.32 -8.62 0.34
C LEU A 123 -7.23 -7.50 0.80
N ILE A 124 -7.75 -7.60 2.01
CA ILE A 124 -8.61 -6.59 2.61
C ILE A 124 -8.05 -6.16 3.96
N GLY A 125 -8.46 -5.00 4.44
CA GLY A 125 -8.05 -4.54 5.77
C GLY A 125 -8.29 -3.06 5.99
N THR A 126 -7.82 -2.57 7.12
CA THR A 126 -7.77 -1.15 7.45
C THR A 126 -6.34 -0.63 7.32
N PRO A 127 -6.11 0.53 6.66
CA PRO A 127 -4.74 0.99 6.38
C PRO A 127 -3.85 1.09 7.61
N LEU A 128 -4.34 1.68 8.71
CA LEU A 128 -3.53 1.88 9.92
C LEU A 128 -3.11 0.56 10.57
N VAL A 129 -4.05 -0.40 10.71
CA VAL A 129 -3.76 -1.72 11.28
C VAL A 129 -2.74 -2.47 10.41
N THR A 130 -2.86 -2.34 9.08
CA THR A 130 -1.91 -2.97 8.16
C THR A 130 -0.51 -2.37 8.30
N PHE A 131 -0.40 -1.05 8.42
CA PHE A 131 0.90 -0.39 8.63
C PHE A 131 1.55 -0.77 9.96
N GLU A 132 0.78 -0.94 11.03
CA GLU A 132 1.29 -1.40 12.33
C GLU A 132 1.85 -2.82 12.28
N ARG A 133 1.43 -3.64 11.30
CA ARG A 133 1.86 -5.02 11.11
C ARG A 133 3.03 -5.20 10.16
N ILE A 134 3.65 -4.12 9.68
CA ILE A 134 4.86 -4.20 8.85
C ILE A 134 6.03 -4.66 9.72
N LEU A 135 6.60 -5.81 9.38
CA LEU A 135 7.73 -6.44 10.09
C LEU A 135 9.06 -6.19 9.39
N ALA A 136 9.05 -6.09 8.07
CA ALA A 136 10.25 -5.87 7.27
C ALA A 136 9.88 -5.29 5.90
N ALA A 137 10.89 -4.76 5.21
CA ALA A 137 10.78 -4.31 3.83
C ALA A 137 11.91 -4.87 2.97
N GLY A 138 11.67 -5.01 1.68
CA GLY A 138 12.68 -5.36 0.69
C GLY A 138 13.59 -4.19 0.32
N GLU A 139 14.69 -4.45 -0.35
CA GLU A 139 15.61 -3.43 -0.88
C GLU A 139 15.23 -3.00 -2.30
N GLU A 140 14.61 -3.88 -3.08
CA GLU A 140 14.22 -3.62 -4.45
C GLU A 140 12.94 -2.79 -4.50
N VAL A 141 13.02 -1.63 -5.17
CA VAL A 141 11.88 -0.73 -5.35
C VAL A 141 11.19 -1.03 -6.67
N GLN A 142 9.90 -1.30 -6.59
CA GLN A 142 9.03 -1.46 -7.75
C GLN A 142 8.23 -0.18 -8.00
N VAL A 143 7.84 0.05 -9.25
CA VAL A 143 7.07 1.23 -9.66
C VAL A 143 5.75 0.79 -10.27
N PHE A 144 4.66 1.29 -9.69
CA PHE A 144 3.31 1.17 -10.22
C PHE A 144 2.91 2.48 -10.88
N ASN A 145 2.39 2.41 -12.10
CA ASN A 145 1.80 3.54 -12.80
C ASN A 145 0.33 3.26 -13.08
N GLY A 146 -0.53 4.20 -12.74
CA GLY A 146 -1.97 3.99 -12.85
C GLY A 146 -2.79 5.27 -12.82
N ARG A 147 -4.05 5.11 -12.50
CA ARG A 147 -5.01 6.21 -12.31
C ARG A 147 -5.70 6.05 -10.97
N CYS A 148 -5.83 7.15 -10.26
CA CYS A 148 -6.54 7.20 -8.99
C CYS A 148 -7.86 7.95 -9.18
N GLY A 149 -8.98 7.33 -8.78
CA GLY A 149 -10.32 7.94 -8.79
C GLY A 149 -10.68 8.50 -7.42
N ALA A 150 -11.27 9.68 -7.40
CA ALA A 150 -11.90 10.29 -6.23
C ALA A 150 -12.89 11.37 -6.69
N GLU A 151 -13.40 12.19 -5.75
CA GLU A 151 -14.38 13.25 -6.02
C GLU A 151 -13.94 14.27 -7.09
N SER A 152 -12.64 14.46 -7.25
CA SER A 152 -12.09 15.31 -8.33
C SER A 152 -11.87 14.58 -9.67
N GLY A 153 -12.43 13.38 -9.84
CA GLY A 153 -12.32 12.53 -11.01
C GLY A 153 -11.05 11.68 -11.04
N TRP A 154 -10.69 11.17 -12.21
CA TRP A 154 -9.55 10.30 -12.44
C TRP A 154 -8.30 11.10 -12.78
N VAL A 155 -7.24 10.89 -12.02
CA VAL A 155 -5.94 11.53 -12.26
C VAL A 155 -4.84 10.48 -12.41
N PRO A 156 -3.82 10.74 -13.28
CA PRO A 156 -2.67 9.84 -13.37
C PRO A 156 -1.85 9.90 -12.08
N VAL A 157 -1.37 8.76 -11.64
CA VAL A 157 -0.56 8.60 -10.44
C VAL A 157 0.56 7.60 -10.66
N SER A 158 1.62 7.75 -9.89
CA SER A 158 2.68 6.76 -9.77
C SER A 158 2.93 6.46 -8.29
N ALA A 159 3.27 5.24 -7.98
CA ALA A 159 3.74 4.85 -6.67
C ALA A 159 5.01 4.01 -6.80
N SER A 160 6.00 4.27 -5.98
CA SER A 160 7.19 3.44 -5.87
C SER A 160 7.35 2.96 -4.43
N SER A 161 7.56 1.66 -4.27
CA SER A 161 7.67 1.02 -2.95
C SER A 161 8.52 -0.24 -3.05
N PRO A 162 9.32 -0.55 -2.02
CA PRO A 162 9.81 -1.91 -1.87
C PRO A 162 8.67 -2.86 -1.52
N ALA A 163 8.89 -4.17 -1.66
CA ALA A 163 8.03 -5.17 -1.08
C ALA A 163 7.99 -5.02 0.45
N ILE A 164 6.86 -5.34 1.08
CA ILE A 164 6.71 -5.31 2.54
C ILE A 164 6.28 -6.68 3.06
N LEU A 165 6.82 -7.08 4.20
CA LEU A 165 6.37 -8.24 4.95
C LEU A 165 5.40 -7.79 6.04
N LEU A 166 4.21 -8.37 6.03
CA LEU A 166 3.19 -8.17 7.06
C LEU A 166 3.13 -9.39 7.97
N GLY A 167 3.00 -9.18 9.28
CA GLY A 167 2.79 -10.27 10.22
C GLY A 167 1.44 -10.97 10.06
N GLU A 168 0.46 -10.24 9.53
CA GLU A 168 -0.89 -10.76 9.25
C GLU A 168 -1.56 -9.96 8.15
N ALA A 169 -2.33 -10.63 7.30
CA ALA A 169 -3.18 -10.02 6.29
C ALA A 169 -4.52 -10.75 6.21
N GLU A 170 -5.59 -10.00 6.06
CA GLU A 170 -6.92 -10.55 5.85
C GLU A 170 -7.16 -10.86 4.37
N LEU A 171 -7.75 -12.02 4.12
CA LEU A 171 -8.08 -12.49 2.78
C LEU A 171 -9.58 -12.64 2.62
N GLN A 172 -10.09 -12.18 1.50
CA GLN A 172 -11.46 -12.41 1.07
C GLN A 172 -11.48 -13.24 -0.21
N LYS A 173 -12.25 -14.34 -0.21
CA LYS A 173 -12.47 -15.10 -1.44
C LYS A 173 -13.36 -14.30 -2.38
N LYS A 174 -12.97 -14.19 -3.63
CA LYS A 174 -13.84 -13.67 -4.68
C LYS A 174 -15.03 -14.59 -4.89
N SER A 175 -16.20 -14.02 -4.83
CA SER A 175 -17.46 -14.71 -5.16
C SER A 175 -17.61 -14.91 -6.67
#